data_00f9de2d9488cc440e81087a8bb20cfa
#
_entry.id   00f9de2d9488cc440e81087a8bb20cfa
#
_cell.length_a   1.000
_cell.length_b   1.000
_cell.length_c   1.000
_cell.angle_alpha   90.00
_cell.angle_beta   90.00
_cell.angle_gamma   90.00
#
_symmetry.space_group_name_H-M   'P 1'
#
loop_
_entity.id
_entity.type
_entity.pdbx_description
1 polymer ?
#
loop_
_entity_poly.entity_id
_entity_poly.type
_entity_poly.pdbx_seq_one_letter_code
_entity_poly.pdbx_strand_id
1 'polypeptide(L)'
;MDWVAGLASGATRPGFTVQGIPIFKPPYGTLTAIDLDKGDIAWQVPHGETPDAVRNLEALKGMNVPRTGQAGFVVGTLVTKTLVIAGDPQVTTLPTRPRGAMLRAYDKKTGAQVGEVLLPAPVSASPRHMQ
;
A
#
# COMPACT_ATOMS: atom_id res chain seq x y z
N MET A 1 -15.82 -8.16 17.63
CA MET A 1 -15.46 -7.06 16.90
C MET A 1 -15.47 -7.33 15.46
N ASP A 2 -16.32 -6.64 14.89
CA ASP A 2 -16.40 -6.83 13.61
C ASP A 2 -15.56 -6.03 12.84
N TRP A 3 -14.73 -6.65 12.31
CA TRP A 3 -13.80 -6.13 11.72
C TRP A 3 -13.89 -5.83 10.46
N VAL A 4 -13.39 -5.18 10.33
CA VAL A 4 -13.30 -4.34 9.38
C VAL A 4 -12.62 -4.81 8.19
N ALA A 5 -12.49 -6.02 8.22
CA ALA A 5 -11.89 -6.75 7.18
C ALA A 5 -12.50 -6.46 5.81
N GLY A 6 -13.76 -6.42 5.73
CA GLY A 6 -14.41 -6.12 4.47
C GLY A 6 -14.25 -4.70 3.97
N LEU A 7 -13.62 -3.86 4.74
CA LEU A 7 -13.47 -2.49 4.34
C LEU A 7 -12.24 -2.20 3.56
N ALA A 8 -11.40 -3.14 3.56
CA ALA A 8 -10.11 -2.93 2.99
C ALA A 8 -10.05 -3.18 1.49
N SER A 9 -11.07 -3.67 0.91
CA SER A 9 -11.12 -3.88 -0.54
C SER A 9 -11.53 -2.63 -1.33
N GLY A 10 -11.27 -1.46 -0.77
CA GLY A 10 -11.62 -0.22 -1.45
C GLY A 10 -13.04 0.28 -1.18
N ALA A 11 -13.83 -0.49 -0.45
CA ALA A 11 -15.13 -0.02 -0.01
C ALA A 11 -14.93 0.80 1.27
N THR A 12 -14.97 2.08 1.14
CA THR A 12 -15.03 2.97 2.29
C THR A 12 -16.46 2.99 2.81
N ARG A 13 -16.61 2.80 4.11
CA ARG A 13 -17.93 2.99 4.72
C ARG A 13 -18.33 4.45 4.57
N PRO A 14 -19.61 4.71 4.26
CA PRO A 14 -20.15 6.06 4.39
C PRO A 14 -19.85 6.57 5.80
N GLY A 15 -19.31 7.76 5.91
CA GLY A 15 -18.97 8.37 7.19
C GLY A 15 -17.49 8.38 7.55
N PHE A 16 -16.68 7.52 6.91
CA PHE A 16 -15.23 7.57 7.09
C PHE A 16 -14.50 8.29 5.96
N THR A 17 -15.23 8.88 5.05
CA THR A 17 -14.68 9.65 3.95
C THR A 17 -15.39 10.99 3.81
N VAL A 18 -14.64 11.99 3.38
CA VAL A 18 -15.17 13.28 2.96
C VAL A 18 -14.73 13.48 1.52
N GLN A 19 -15.68 13.66 0.61
CA GLN A 19 -15.42 13.77 -0.84
C GLN A 19 -14.59 12.61 -1.41
N GLY A 20 -14.80 11.40 -0.89
CA GLY A 20 -14.02 10.23 -1.29
C GLY A 20 -12.65 10.11 -0.63
N ILE A 21 -12.25 11.06 0.18
CA ILE A 21 -10.99 11.02 0.93
C ILE A 21 -11.24 10.40 2.30
N PRO A 22 -10.39 9.45 2.75
CA PRO A 22 -10.44 9.02 4.14
C PRO A 22 -10.25 10.19 5.10
N ILE A 23 -11.00 10.22 6.19
CA ILE A 23 -10.89 11.28 7.21
C ILE A 23 -9.58 11.24 7.98
N PHE A 24 -8.83 10.15 7.88
CA PHE A 24 -7.54 10.01 8.53
C PHE A 24 -6.43 10.62 7.67
N LYS A 25 -5.42 11.16 8.33
CA LYS A 25 -4.24 11.68 7.62
C LYS A 25 -3.45 10.54 6.96
N PRO A 26 -2.84 10.78 5.80
CA PRO A 26 -1.87 9.83 5.25
C PRO A 26 -0.68 9.62 6.22
N PRO A 27 0.01 8.49 6.12
CA PRO A 27 -0.14 7.45 5.10
C PRO A 27 -1.34 6.54 5.35
N TYR A 28 -2.02 6.13 4.26
CA TYR A 28 -3.19 5.25 4.34
C TYR A 28 -2.83 3.77 4.46
N GLY A 29 -1.65 3.41 4.06
CA GLY A 29 -1.09 2.07 4.22
C GLY A 29 0.39 2.15 4.47
N THR A 30 0.88 1.36 5.41
CA THR A 30 2.30 1.32 5.77
C THR A 30 2.80 -0.11 5.83
N LEU A 31 4.07 -0.27 5.48
CA LEU A 31 4.84 -1.47 5.76
C LEU A 31 5.79 -1.14 6.90
N THR A 32 5.70 -1.89 7.99
CA THR A 32 6.46 -1.63 9.21
C THR A 32 7.31 -2.83 9.55
N ALA A 33 8.59 -2.63 9.79
CA ALA A 33 9.48 -3.64 10.32
C ALA A 33 9.73 -3.38 11.80
N ILE A 34 9.57 -4.43 12.59
CA ILE A 34 9.76 -4.37 14.04
C ILE A 34 10.98 -5.24 14.39
N ASP A 35 11.90 -4.66 15.14
CA ASP A 35 13.00 -5.40 15.75
C ASP A 35 12.46 -6.11 16.98
N LEU A 36 12.33 -7.42 16.90
CA LEU A 36 11.74 -8.22 17.98
C LEU A 36 12.63 -8.33 19.22
N ASP A 37 13.94 -8.16 19.05
CA ASP A 37 14.86 -8.21 20.19
C ASP A 37 14.77 -6.94 21.06
N LYS A 38 14.52 -5.81 20.41
CA LYS A 38 14.41 -4.51 21.08
C LYS A 38 12.98 -4.07 21.32
N GLY A 39 12.02 -4.64 20.59
CA GLY A 39 10.64 -4.20 20.61
C GLY A 39 10.39 -2.86 19.90
N ASP A 40 11.34 -2.40 19.11
CA ASP A 40 11.26 -1.10 18.45
C ASP A 40 10.95 -1.22 16.97
N ILE A 41 10.39 -0.16 16.40
CA ILE A 41 10.21 -0.05 14.94
C ILE A 41 11.59 0.20 14.32
N ALA A 42 12.02 -0.72 13.48
CA ALA A 42 13.26 -0.58 12.73
C ALA A 42 13.11 0.42 11.58
N TRP A 43 12.01 0.34 10.84
CA TRP A 43 11.63 1.29 9.81
C TRP A 43 10.14 1.18 9.49
N GLN A 44 9.60 2.22 8.89
CA GLN A 44 8.22 2.28 8.43
C GLN A 44 8.15 3.10 7.16
N VAL A 45 7.51 2.57 6.13
CA VAL A 45 7.37 3.23 4.83
C VAL A 45 5.93 3.15 4.34
N PRO A 46 5.45 4.15 3.58
CA PRO A 46 4.17 4.04 2.90
C PRO A 46 4.21 2.89 1.89
N HIS A 47 3.20 2.03 1.91
CA HIS A 47 3.08 0.91 0.99
C HIS A 47 1.94 1.14 -0.02
N GLY A 48 2.26 0.98 -1.29
CA GLY A 48 1.33 1.20 -2.39
C GLY A 48 1.36 2.64 -2.92
N GLU A 49 0.69 2.83 -4.05
CA GLU A 49 0.53 4.15 -4.65
C GLU A 49 -0.53 4.98 -3.91
N THR A 50 -0.58 6.26 -4.22
CA THR A 50 -1.73 7.08 -3.83
C THR A 50 -2.97 6.58 -4.57
N PRO A 51 -4.07 6.28 -3.87
CA PRO A 51 -5.30 5.83 -4.52
C PRO A 51 -5.82 6.83 -5.56
N ASP A 52 -6.40 6.33 -6.64
CA ASP A 52 -6.93 7.17 -7.71
C ASP A 52 -7.97 8.19 -7.20
N ALA A 53 -8.80 7.78 -6.24
CA ALA A 53 -9.79 8.67 -5.62
C ALA A 53 -9.15 9.90 -4.95
N VAL A 54 -7.99 9.72 -4.33
CA VAL A 54 -7.24 10.82 -3.70
C VAL A 54 -6.51 11.65 -4.77
N ARG A 55 -5.88 10.97 -5.73
CA ARG A 55 -5.11 11.66 -6.77
C ARG A 55 -5.97 12.54 -7.66
N ASN A 56 -7.18 12.09 -7.96
CA ASN A 56 -8.10 12.78 -8.87
C ASN A 56 -8.95 13.86 -8.20
N LEU A 57 -8.69 14.18 -6.93
CA LEU A 57 -9.43 15.23 -6.27
C LEU A 57 -9.13 16.60 -6.86
N GLU A 58 -10.20 17.32 -7.11
CA GLU A 58 -10.10 18.67 -7.68
C GLU A 58 -9.25 19.60 -6.79
N ALA A 59 -9.40 19.45 -5.46
CA ALA A 59 -8.64 20.24 -4.49
C ALA A 59 -7.14 19.99 -4.52
N LEU A 60 -6.70 18.87 -5.08
CA LEU A 60 -5.29 18.48 -5.15
C LEU A 60 -4.69 18.62 -6.55
N LYS A 61 -5.48 19.11 -7.50
CA LYS A 61 -5.01 19.34 -8.86
C LYS A 61 -3.86 20.34 -8.87
N GLY A 62 -2.79 19.95 -9.54
CA GLY A 62 -1.59 20.77 -9.63
C GLY A 62 -0.66 20.71 -8.42
N MET A 63 -1.04 19.99 -7.36
CA MET A 63 -0.19 19.79 -6.21
C MET A 63 0.63 18.49 -6.35
N ASN A 64 1.88 18.57 -5.96
CA ASN A 64 2.71 17.37 -5.88
C ASN A 64 2.41 16.63 -4.57
N VAL A 65 1.48 15.68 -4.63
CA VAL A 65 1.09 14.88 -3.47
C VAL A 65 2.08 13.74 -3.30
N PRO A 66 2.76 13.64 -2.14
CA PRO A 66 3.63 12.51 -1.87
C PRO A 66 2.85 11.20 -1.90
N ARG A 67 3.54 10.10 -2.17
CA ARG A 67 2.92 8.78 -2.14
C ARG A 67 2.33 8.49 -0.76
N THR A 68 1.01 8.28 -0.72
CA THR A 68 0.28 8.11 0.54
C THR A 68 0.16 6.68 1.01
N GLY A 69 0.52 5.71 0.17
CA GLY A 69 0.18 4.32 0.42
C GLY A 69 -1.30 4.04 0.19
N GLN A 70 -1.66 2.78 0.27
CA GLN A 70 -3.02 2.32 0.06
C GLN A 70 -3.50 1.51 1.25
N ALA A 71 -4.69 1.80 1.73
CA ALA A 71 -5.39 0.90 2.63
C ALA A 71 -5.78 -0.37 1.89
N GLY A 72 -5.42 -1.52 2.42
CA GLY A 72 -5.75 -2.80 1.84
C GLY A 72 -6.12 -3.82 2.89
N PHE A 73 -6.94 -4.81 2.48
CA PHE A 73 -7.48 -5.75 3.44
C PHE A 73 -6.46 -6.79 3.89
N VAL A 74 -5.89 -7.49 2.98
CA VAL A 74 -4.87 -8.49 3.28
C VAL A 74 -3.79 -8.36 2.25
N VAL A 75 -2.72 -7.73 2.65
CA VAL A 75 -1.50 -7.72 1.86
C VAL A 75 -0.53 -8.66 2.54
N GLY A 76 -0.38 -9.81 1.95
CA GLY A 76 0.64 -10.73 2.41
C GLY A 76 2.02 -10.25 2.05
N THR A 77 2.97 -10.49 2.92
CA THR A 77 4.37 -10.20 2.67
C THR A 77 5.17 -11.50 2.55
N LEU A 78 6.10 -11.51 1.61
CA LEU A 78 7.11 -12.56 1.51
C LEU A 78 8.44 -11.97 1.97
N VAL A 79 9.02 -12.56 3.01
CA VAL A 79 10.30 -12.11 3.55
C VAL A 79 11.38 -13.10 3.12
N THR A 80 12.41 -12.59 2.46
CA THR A 80 13.61 -13.33 2.10
C THR A 80 14.79 -12.95 2.99
N LYS A 81 15.96 -13.43 2.67
CA LYS A 81 17.17 -13.08 3.41
C LYS A 81 17.44 -11.56 3.41
N THR A 82 17.19 -10.90 2.30
CA THR A 82 17.55 -9.50 2.09
C THR A 82 16.38 -8.59 1.73
N LEU A 83 15.26 -9.15 1.27
CA LEU A 83 14.14 -8.40 0.74
C LEU A 83 12.84 -8.70 1.47
N VAL A 84 11.96 -7.73 1.47
CA VAL A 84 10.54 -7.89 1.79
C VAL A 84 9.75 -7.60 0.52
N ILE A 85 8.92 -8.54 0.09
CA ILE A 85 8.12 -8.42 -1.12
C ILE A 85 6.65 -8.31 -0.72
N ALA A 86 5.98 -7.29 -1.22
CA ALA A 86 4.57 -7.05 -0.95
C ALA A 86 3.87 -6.48 -2.19
N GLY A 87 2.62 -6.89 -2.40
CA GLY A 87 1.81 -6.40 -3.51
C GLY A 87 0.93 -5.22 -3.12
N ASP A 88 0.66 -4.35 -4.09
CA ASP A 88 -0.29 -3.27 -3.89
C ASP A 88 -1.71 -3.84 -3.76
N PRO A 89 -2.49 -3.40 -2.77
CA PRO A 89 -3.83 -3.93 -2.54
C PRO A 89 -4.88 -3.42 -3.54
N GLN A 90 -4.58 -2.35 -4.27
CA GLN A 90 -5.50 -1.73 -5.21
C GLN A 90 -4.82 -1.45 -6.54
N VAL A 91 -5.59 -1.50 -7.61
CA VAL A 91 -5.13 -1.01 -8.91
C VAL A 91 -5.15 0.52 -8.93
N THR A 92 -4.18 1.09 -9.61
CA THR A 92 -4.07 2.53 -9.80
C THR A 92 -3.79 2.86 -11.25
N THR A 93 -4.19 4.05 -11.66
CA THR A 93 -3.94 4.58 -13.00
C THR A 93 -2.97 5.75 -12.89
N LEU A 94 -1.80 5.59 -13.48
CA LEU A 94 -0.78 6.63 -13.56
C LEU A 94 -0.57 7.06 -15.01
N PRO A 95 -0.25 8.33 -15.25
CA PRO A 95 0.08 8.78 -16.60
C PRO A 95 1.28 8.06 -17.21
N THR A 96 2.16 7.55 -16.36
CA THR A 96 3.44 6.96 -16.74
C THR A 96 3.39 5.47 -17.01
N ARG A 97 2.27 4.80 -16.72
CA ARG A 97 2.15 3.34 -16.88
C ARG A 97 0.70 2.90 -17.06
N PRO A 98 0.46 1.68 -17.61
CA PRO A 98 -0.88 1.10 -17.68
C PRO A 98 -1.53 0.94 -16.31
N ARG A 99 -2.86 0.89 -16.28
CA ARG A 99 -3.63 0.59 -15.08
C ARG A 99 -3.24 -0.78 -14.53
N GLY A 100 -2.92 -0.85 -13.26
CA GLY A 100 -2.54 -2.09 -12.60
C GLY A 100 -2.15 -1.87 -11.16
N ALA A 101 -1.67 -2.93 -10.54
CA ALA A 101 -1.10 -2.92 -9.20
C ALA A 101 0.40 -3.26 -9.30
N MET A 102 1.16 -2.92 -8.31
CA MET A 102 2.59 -3.21 -8.30
C MET A 102 2.90 -4.32 -7.30
N LEU A 103 3.80 -5.20 -7.66
CA LEU A 103 4.51 -6.04 -6.74
C LEU A 103 5.83 -5.33 -6.41
N ARG A 104 6.06 -5.03 -5.14
CA ARG A 104 7.19 -4.20 -4.71
C ARG A 104 8.16 -4.99 -3.86
N ALA A 105 9.43 -4.72 -4.05
CA ALA A 105 10.51 -5.26 -3.23
C ALA A 105 11.17 -4.14 -2.43
N TYR A 106 11.33 -4.37 -1.15
CA TYR A 106 11.95 -3.44 -0.22
C TYR A 106 13.19 -4.06 0.38
N ASP A 107 14.23 -3.25 0.61
CA ASP A 107 15.40 -3.70 1.37
C ASP A 107 14.98 -3.99 2.81
N LYS A 108 15.30 -5.19 3.28
CA LYS A 108 14.87 -5.64 4.61
C LYS A 108 15.48 -4.82 5.75
N LYS A 109 16.65 -4.25 5.55
CA LYS A 109 17.34 -3.48 6.61
C LYS A 109 16.88 -2.05 6.69
N THR A 110 16.61 -1.44 5.55
CA THR A 110 16.35 0.01 5.46
C THR A 110 14.93 0.39 5.13
N GLY A 111 14.14 -0.54 4.58
CA GLY A 111 12.80 -0.25 4.06
C GLY A 111 12.79 0.47 2.72
N ALA A 112 13.95 0.71 2.12
CA ALA A 112 14.02 1.34 0.80
C ALA A 112 13.44 0.43 -0.28
N GLN A 113 12.61 0.99 -1.16
CA GLN A 113 12.10 0.24 -2.30
C GLN A 113 13.22 0.05 -3.31
N VAL A 114 13.51 -1.21 -3.64
CA VAL A 114 14.60 -1.57 -4.54
C VAL A 114 14.13 -2.12 -5.89
N GLY A 115 12.84 -2.42 -6.01
CA GLY A 115 12.28 -2.88 -7.26
C GLY A 115 10.77 -2.94 -7.26
N GLU A 116 10.20 -3.01 -8.46
CA GLU A 116 8.75 -3.17 -8.63
C GLU A 116 8.43 -3.83 -9.97
N VAL A 117 7.32 -4.56 -10.00
CA VAL A 117 6.79 -5.21 -11.21
C VAL A 117 5.30 -4.90 -11.32
N LEU A 118 4.87 -4.51 -12.51
CA LEU A 118 3.46 -4.23 -12.77
C LEU A 118 2.67 -5.53 -12.93
N LEU A 119 1.55 -5.60 -12.23
CA LEU A 119 0.59 -6.69 -12.31
C LEU A 119 -0.76 -6.16 -12.84
N PRO A 120 -1.48 -6.95 -13.64
CA PRO A 120 -2.78 -6.52 -14.17
C PRO A 120 -3.88 -6.48 -13.10
N ALA A 121 -3.66 -7.11 -11.96
CA ALA A 121 -4.63 -7.20 -10.88
C ALA A 121 -3.95 -6.99 -9.52
N PRO A 122 -4.70 -6.55 -8.49
CA PRO A 122 -4.15 -6.40 -7.15
C PRO A 122 -3.81 -7.74 -6.53
N VAL A 123 -2.86 -7.72 -5.60
CA VAL A 123 -2.48 -8.93 -4.86
C VAL A 123 -3.37 -9.01 -3.63
N SER A 124 -4.29 -9.96 -3.65
CA SER A 124 -5.24 -10.18 -2.56
C SER A 124 -4.82 -11.30 -1.60
N ALA A 125 -3.67 -11.91 -1.82
CA ALA A 125 -3.15 -12.99 -0.99
C ALA A 125 -1.65 -12.83 -0.80
N SER A 126 -1.10 -13.56 0.16
CA SER A 126 0.34 -13.57 0.36
C SER A 126 1.05 -14.17 -0.86
N PRO A 127 2.11 -13.53 -1.33
CA PRO A 127 3.00 -14.16 -2.29
C PRO A 127 3.52 -15.48 -1.71
N ARG A 128 3.47 -16.53 -2.51
CA ARG A 128 3.97 -17.83 -2.08
C ARG A 128 5.23 -18.18 -2.82
N HIS A 129 6.11 -18.85 -2.11
CA HIS A 129 7.23 -19.47 -2.75
C HIS A 129 6.71 -20.71 -3.49
N MET A 130 6.83 -20.68 -4.82
CA MET A 130 6.46 -21.85 -5.62
C MET A 130 7.58 -22.86 -5.58
N GLN A 131 7.27 -24.02 -5.13
CA GLN A 131 8.20 -25.15 -5.22
C GLN A 131 8.09 -25.79 -6.60
#